data_45dbe65b4a47413adb28cc8cf6f87397
#
_entry.id   45dbe65b4a47413adb28cc8cf6f87397
#
_cell.length_a   1.000
_cell.length_b   1.000
_cell.length_c   1.000
_cell.angle_alpha   90.00
_cell.angle_beta   90.00
_cell.angle_gamma   90.00
#
_symmetry.space_group_name_H-M   'P 1'
#
loop_
_entity.id
_entity.type
_entity.pdbx_description
1 polymer ?
#
loop_
_entity_poly.entity_id
_entity_poly.type
_entity_poly.pdbx_seq_one_letter_code
_entity_poly.pdbx_strand_id
1 'polypeptide(L)'
;MRSICIRLLVQTTVFTAALLAAHGSDGASRAPAAGGDVQAKIEYCMDCHGHQGQGYHGFLTMPRLAGQTSTYLENQLRAFLEGRRDRNLFINMARVHGLSPAMRAAVAARFQGLNPPVLGGGPRNLAAAGAKIYEEGVPEANVPACSACHGPAATGQGEIPRLAGQLSSYTVRTLSTWNRDRGAAAEGENPAAVMAPIAHNLTPNQIAAIAAYLSNLR
;
A
#
# COMPACT_ATOMS: atom_id res chain seq x y z
N MET A 1 -96.90 -54.69 -1.07
CA MET A 1 -96.23 -54.80 0.13
C MET A 1 -94.71 -55.02 -0.08
N ARG A 2 -94.03 -54.09 -0.54
CA ARG A 2 -92.52 -54.14 -0.65
C ARG A 2 -92.01 -52.73 -0.34
N SER A 3 -91.36 -52.57 0.83
CA SER A 3 -90.70 -51.38 1.27
C SER A 3 -89.46 -51.19 0.46
N ILE A 4 -89.25 -50.04 -0.18
CA ILE A 4 -88.03 -49.63 -0.84
C ILE A 4 -87.36 -48.66 0.08
N CYS A 5 -86.26 -49.10 0.68
CA CYS A 5 -85.28 -48.23 1.41
C CYS A 5 -84.43 -47.48 0.41
N ILE A 6 -84.65 -46.14 0.39
CA ILE A 6 -83.72 -45.25 -0.34
C ILE A 6 -82.55 -44.91 0.58
N ARG A 7 -81.40 -45.34 0.25
CA ARG A 7 -80.12 -44.93 0.92
C ARG A 7 -79.69 -43.61 0.31
N LEU A 8 -79.74 -42.55 1.11
CA LEU A 8 -79.08 -41.30 0.79
C LEU A 8 -77.53 -41.46 0.94
N LEU A 9 -76.82 -41.32 -0.15
CA LEU A 9 -75.38 -41.21 -0.17
C LEU A 9 -75.01 -39.73 0.07
N VAL A 10 -74.44 -39.45 1.25
CA VAL A 10 -73.86 -38.15 1.55
C VAL A 10 -72.45 -38.16 1.00
N GLN A 11 -72.24 -37.45 -0.07
CA GLN A 11 -70.86 -37.19 -0.57
C GLN A 11 -70.22 -36.06 0.21
N THR A 12 -69.30 -36.39 1.05
CA THR A 12 -68.40 -35.42 1.72
C THR A 12 -67.33 -35.01 0.73
N THR A 13 -67.43 -33.82 0.19
CA THR A 13 -66.36 -33.17 -0.58
C THR A 13 -65.27 -32.67 0.38
N VAL A 14 -64.13 -33.32 0.35
CA VAL A 14 -62.92 -32.87 1.06
C VAL A 14 -62.29 -31.74 0.24
N PHE A 15 -62.44 -30.52 0.74
CA PHE A 15 -61.66 -29.39 0.21
C PHE A 15 -60.19 -29.50 0.67
N THR A 16 -59.30 -29.95 -0.19
CA THR A 16 -57.88 -29.85 0.02
C THR A 16 -57.45 -28.40 -0.24
N ALA A 17 -57.22 -27.65 0.82
CA ALA A 17 -56.58 -26.36 0.76
C ALA A 17 -55.11 -26.54 0.38
N ALA A 18 -54.73 -26.23 -0.85
CA ALA A 18 -53.37 -26.14 -1.28
C ALA A 18 -52.75 -24.89 -0.64
N LEU A 19 -51.86 -25.09 0.37
CA LEU A 19 -50.99 -24.05 0.84
C LEU A 19 -49.98 -23.74 -0.30
N LEU A 20 -50.19 -22.63 -1.00
CA LEU A 20 -49.11 -22.02 -1.78
C LEU A 20 -48.05 -21.45 -0.80
N ALA A 21 -46.98 -22.21 -0.58
CA ALA A 21 -45.79 -21.66 0.01
C ALA A 21 -45.19 -20.62 -0.95
N ALA A 22 -45.43 -19.35 -0.65
CA ALA A 22 -44.71 -18.26 -1.28
C ALA A 22 -43.21 -18.41 -0.93
N HIS A 23 -42.44 -18.93 -1.85
CA HIS A 23 -40.97 -18.83 -1.77
C HIS A 23 -40.63 -17.36 -1.97
N GLY A 24 -40.56 -16.63 -0.86
CA GLY A 24 -39.91 -15.34 -0.82
C GLY A 24 -38.46 -15.58 -1.20
N SER A 25 -38.09 -15.29 -2.43
CA SER A 25 -36.73 -15.09 -2.81
C SER A 25 -36.22 -13.86 -2.07
N ASP A 26 -35.70 -14.06 -0.84
CA ASP A 26 -34.86 -13.09 -0.19
C ASP A 26 -33.63 -12.90 -1.09
N GLY A 27 -33.78 -11.99 -2.04
CA GLY A 27 -32.67 -11.38 -2.74
C GLY A 27 -31.90 -10.49 -1.76
N ALA A 28 -31.33 -11.10 -0.71
CA ALA A 28 -30.30 -10.48 0.08
C ALA A 28 -29.16 -10.22 -0.89
N SER A 29 -29.12 -9.00 -1.39
CA SER A 29 -27.96 -8.46 -2.07
C SER A 29 -26.79 -8.66 -1.12
N ARG A 30 -26.04 -9.75 -1.32
CA ARG A 30 -24.84 -10.07 -0.56
C ARG A 30 -23.88 -8.95 -0.84
N ALA A 31 -23.75 -8.01 0.10
CA ALA A 31 -22.69 -7.00 0.04
C ALA A 31 -21.40 -7.72 -0.32
N PRO A 32 -20.63 -7.26 -1.33
CA PRO A 32 -19.39 -7.91 -1.71
C PRO A 32 -18.55 -8.08 -0.45
N ALA A 33 -18.11 -9.31 -0.19
CA ALA A 33 -17.31 -9.61 0.99
C ALA A 33 -16.14 -8.65 1.00
N ALA A 34 -15.96 -7.87 2.07
CA ALA A 34 -14.94 -6.83 2.19
C ALA A 34 -13.53 -7.34 1.84
N GLY A 35 -13.28 -8.64 1.95
CA GLY A 35 -12.04 -9.29 1.55
C GLY A 35 -11.78 -9.37 0.04
N GLY A 36 -12.83 -9.53 -0.79
CA GLY A 36 -12.66 -9.59 -2.25
C GLY A 36 -12.28 -8.23 -2.83
N ASP A 37 -12.79 -7.15 -2.29
CA ASP A 37 -12.46 -5.80 -2.74
C ASP A 37 -11.03 -5.40 -2.35
N VAL A 38 -10.56 -5.79 -1.15
CA VAL A 38 -9.16 -5.56 -0.72
C VAL A 38 -8.17 -6.33 -1.60
N GLN A 39 -8.45 -7.58 -1.94
CA GLN A 39 -7.60 -8.38 -2.80
C GLN A 39 -7.46 -7.76 -4.20
N ALA A 40 -8.57 -7.34 -4.80
CA ALA A 40 -8.55 -6.65 -6.09
C ALA A 40 -7.74 -5.34 -6.03
N LYS A 41 -7.81 -4.60 -4.92
CA LYS A 41 -6.98 -3.40 -4.73
C LYS A 41 -5.50 -3.72 -4.62
N ILE A 42 -5.13 -4.80 -3.92
CA ILE A 42 -3.74 -5.25 -3.81
C ILE A 42 -3.19 -5.61 -5.20
N GLU A 43 -3.93 -6.39 -5.99
CA GLU A 43 -3.55 -6.78 -7.35
C GLU A 43 -3.34 -5.55 -8.22
N TYR A 44 -4.25 -4.60 -8.18
CA TYR A 44 -4.12 -3.33 -8.90
C TYR A 44 -2.87 -2.52 -8.49
N CYS A 45 -2.50 -2.51 -7.22
CA CYS A 45 -1.23 -1.89 -6.79
C CYS A 45 -0.02 -2.64 -7.39
N MET A 46 -0.10 -3.97 -7.44
CA MET A 46 0.97 -4.83 -7.97
C MET A 46 1.19 -4.65 -9.48
N ASP A 47 0.19 -4.25 -10.26
CA ASP A 47 0.34 -3.97 -11.70
C ASP A 47 1.43 -2.92 -11.97
N CYS A 48 1.57 -1.93 -11.10
CA CYS A 48 2.61 -0.91 -11.21
C CYS A 48 3.81 -1.19 -10.32
N HIS A 49 3.59 -1.66 -9.08
CA HIS A 49 4.65 -1.86 -8.10
C HIS A 49 5.33 -3.23 -8.18
N GLY A 50 5.02 -4.01 -9.22
CA GLY A 50 5.54 -5.38 -9.44
C GLY A 50 4.71 -6.44 -8.71
N HIS A 51 4.62 -7.64 -9.30
CA HIS A 51 3.74 -8.73 -8.87
C HIS A 51 3.93 -9.20 -7.42
N GLN A 52 5.04 -8.83 -6.79
CA GLN A 52 5.33 -9.08 -5.39
C GLN A 52 5.64 -7.79 -4.63
N GLY A 53 5.30 -6.64 -5.20
CA GLY A 53 5.58 -5.34 -4.60
C GLY A 53 7.07 -4.98 -4.57
N GLN A 54 7.90 -5.65 -5.38
CA GLN A 54 9.36 -5.44 -5.43
C GLN A 54 9.77 -4.12 -6.09
N GLY A 55 8.82 -3.40 -6.67
CA GLY A 55 9.06 -2.23 -7.50
C GLY A 55 9.18 -2.57 -8.99
N TYR A 56 9.34 -1.56 -9.81
CA TYR A 56 9.51 -1.70 -11.24
C TYR A 56 10.48 -0.66 -11.81
N HIS A 57 11.46 -1.11 -12.60
CA HIS A 57 12.34 -0.26 -13.39
C HIS A 57 11.72 -0.02 -14.77
N GLY A 58 11.33 1.19 -15.06
CA GLY A 58 10.78 1.57 -16.35
C GLY A 58 10.97 3.06 -16.61
N PHE A 59 10.30 3.60 -17.62
CA PHE A 59 10.29 5.04 -17.88
C PHE A 59 9.84 5.82 -16.63
N LEU A 60 8.87 5.31 -15.91
CA LEU A 60 8.54 5.74 -14.55
C LEU A 60 8.97 4.65 -13.57
N THR A 61 9.90 4.98 -12.68
CA THR A 61 10.29 4.08 -11.62
C THR A 61 9.20 3.99 -10.57
N MET A 62 8.65 2.79 -10.38
CA MET A 62 7.68 2.50 -9.32
C MET A 62 8.39 1.94 -8.09
N PRO A 63 8.19 2.52 -6.90
CA PRO A 63 8.93 2.11 -5.72
C PRO A 63 8.56 0.70 -5.25
N ARG A 64 9.52 0.05 -4.58
CA ARG A 64 9.29 -1.15 -3.78
C ARG A 64 8.35 -0.79 -2.63
N LEU A 65 7.28 -1.57 -2.47
CA LEU A 65 6.35 -1.52 -1.35
C LEU A 65 6.55 -2.71 -0.40
N ALA A 66 7.07 -3.82 -0.92
CA ALA A 66 7.28 -5.04 -0.15
C ALA A 66 8.24 -4.84 1.03
N GLY A 67 7.82 -5.30 2.20
CA GLY A 67 8.56 -5.17 3.46
C GLY A 67 8.55 -3.78 4.07
N GLN A 68 7.82 -2.82 3.48
CA GLN A 68 7.68 -1.48 4.05
C GLN A 68 6.78 -1.52 5.28
N THR A 69 7.04 -0.68 6.28
CA THR A 69 6.22 -0.62 7.48
C THR A 69 4.77 -0.23 7.15
N SER A 70 3.79 -0.91 7.75
CA SER A 70 2.36 -0.62 7.50
C SER A 70 2.00 0.80 7.87
N THR A 71 2.47 1.29 9.01
CA THR A 71 2.23 2.67 9.46
C THR A 71 2.73 3.70 8.44
N TYR A 72 3.94 3.51 7.90
CA TYR A 72 4.44 4.39 6.86
C TYR A 72 3.60 4.33 5.59
N LEU A 73 3.22 3.13 5.13
CA LEU A 73 2.37 2.97 3.94
C LEU A 73 1.01 3.65 4.10
N GLU A 74 0.36 3.45 5.24
CA GLU A 74 -0.92 4.11 5.54
C GLU A 74 -0.79 5.64 5.54
N ASN A 75 0.27 6.17 6.18
CA ASN A 75 0.55 7.59 6.21
C ASN A 75 0.81 8.15 4.80
N GLN A 76 1.52 7.40 3.94
CA GLN A 76 1.76 7.81 2.57
C GLN A 76 0.48 7.80 1.72
N LEU A 77 -0.35 6.76 1.85
CA LEU A 77 -1.65 6.70 1.17
C LEU A 77 -2.55 7.86 1.60
N ARG A 78 -2.56 8.18 2.89
CA ARG A 78 -3.29 9.33 3.43
C ARG A 78 -2.74 10.65 2.89
N ALA A 79 -1.41 10.81 2.84
CA ALA A 79 -0.76 12.00 2.31
C ALA A 79 -1.10 12.27 0.82
N PHE A 80 -1.23 11.21 0.02
CA PHE A 80 -1.72 11.31 -1.35
C PHE A 80 -3.18 11.78 -1.40
N LEU A 81 -4.06 11.21 -0.55
CA LEU A 81 -5.48 11.60 -0.49
C LEU A 81 -5.66 13.08 -0.13
N GLU A 82 -4.89 13.54 0.82
CA GLU A 82 -4.91 14.92 1.32
C GLU A 82 -4.15 15.90 0.43
N GLY A 83 -3.52 15.43 -0.65
CA GLY A 83 -2.73 16.25 -1.57
C GLY A 83 -1.46 16.83 -0.96
N ARG A 84 -1.00 16.29 0.17
CA ARG A 84 0.26 16.68 0.81
C ARG A 84 1.48 16.05 0.14
N ARG A 85 1.27 15.04 -0.67
CA ARG A 85 2.32 14.34 -1.41
C ARG A 85 2.00 14.34 -2.90
N ASP A 86 3.03 14.65 -3.71
CA ASP A 86 3.11 14.53 -5.16
C ASP A 86 1.83 14.89 -5.94
N ARG A 87 1.70 16.17 -6.26
CA ARG A 87 0.60 16.71 -7.08
C ARG A 87 0.81 16.50 -8.57
N ASN A 88 2.02 16.10 -8.99
CA ASN A 88 2.46 16.13 -10.39
C ASN A 88 2.65 14.76 -11.02
N LEU A 89 2.36 13.65 -10.31
CA LEU A 89 2.33 12.36 -10.98
C LEU A 89 1.07 12.23 -11.84
N PHE A 90 1.28 11.76 -13.07
CA PHE A 90 0.22 11.42 -14.03
C PHE A 90 -0.82 10.44 -13.44
N ILE A 91 -0.49 9.81 -12.31
CA ILE A 91 -1.33 8.87 -11.58
C ILE A 91 -1.51 9.41 -10.16
N ASN A 92 -2.67 9.96 -9.88
CA ASN A 92 -3.05 10.32 -8.52
C ASN A 92 -3.38 9.03 -7.74
N MET A 93 -2.35 8.45 -7.15
CA MET A 93 -2.38 7.14 -6.48
C MET A 93 -3.58 6.94 -5.55
N ALA A 94 -4.01 7.98 -4.86
CA ALA A 94 -5.04 7.85 -3.85
C ALA A 94 -6.46 8.08 -4.38
N ARG A 95 -6.61 9.01 -5.33
CA ARG A 95 -7.92 9.29 -5.94
C ARG A 95 -8.40 8.16 -6.83
N VAL A 96 -7.46 7.50 -7.53
CA VAL A 96 -7.76 6.39 -8.43
C VAL A 96 -8.28 5.17 -7.66
N HIS A 97 -7.93 5.04 -6.37
CA HIS A 97 -8.17 3.79 -5.65
C HIS A 97 -9.35 3.80 -4.69
N GLY A 98 -9.88 4.97 -4.30
CA GLY A 98 -11.04 5.05 -3.41
C GLY A 98 -10.90 4.23 -2.12
N LEU A 99 -9.70 4.22 -1.52
CA LEU A 99 -9.40 3.37 -0.37
C LEU A 99 -10.04 3.91 0.91
N SER A 100 -10.94 3.16 1.50
CA SER A 100 -11.40 3.42 2.86
C SER A 100 -10.26 3.27 3.89
N PRO A 101 -10.39 3.82 5.12
CA PRO A 101 -9.36 3.62 6.15
C PRO A 101 -9.03 2.14 6.39
N ALA A 102 -10.05 1.27 6.49
CA ALA A 102 -9.85 -0.16 6.69
C ALA A 102 -9.11 -0.82 5.51
N MET A 103 -9.42 -0.41 4.28
CA MET A 103 -8.72 -0.92 3.09
C MET A 103 -7.26 -0.46 3.05
N ARG A 104 -6.96 0.79 3.44
CA ARG A 104 -5.58 1.26 3.54
C ARG A 104 -4.77 0.42 4.51
N ALA A 105 -5.31 0.17 5.70
CA ALA A 105 -4.66 -0.68 6.70
C ALA A 105 -4.41 -2.10 6.18
N ALA A 106 -5.40 -2.72 5.54
CA ALA A 106 -5.28 -4.07 4.99
C ALA A 106 -4.25 -4.15 3.85
N VAL A 107 -4.26 -3.19 2.92
CA VAL A 107 -3.26 -3.09 1.84
C VAL A 107 -1.86 -2.88 2.41
N ALA A 108 -1.70 -1.98 3.38
CA ALA A 108 -0.42 -1.71 4.03
C ALA A 108 0.13 -2.94 4.75
N ALA A 109 -0.70 -3.64 5.52
CA ALA A 109 -0.33 -4.88 6.20
C ALA A 109 0.09 -5.97 5.20
N ARG A 110 -0.61 -6.10 4.07
CA ARG A 110 -0.24 -7.05 3.02
C ARG A 110 1.16 -6.78 2.47
N PHE A 111 1.48 -5.53 2.10
CA PHE A 111 2.80 -5.19 1.57
C PHE A 111 3.91 -5.32 2.62
N GLN A 112 3.65 -5.02 3.87
CA GLN A 112 4.61 -5.23 4.96
C GLN A 112 5.03 -6.71 5.06
N GLY A 113 4.11 -7.64 4.88
CA GLY A 113 4.36 -9.08 4.96
C GLY A 113 5.11 -9.67 3.76
N LEU A 114 5.40 -8.90 2.71
CA LEU A 114 6.09 -9.38 1.52
C LEU A 114 7.61 -9.19 1.62
N ASN A 115 8.38 -10.18 1.15
CA ASN A 115 9.84 -10.09 1.12
C ASN A 115 10.45 -10.71 -0.17
N PRO A 116 10.10 -10.18 -1.35
CA PRO A 116 10.71 -10.63 -2.59
C PRO A 116 12.19 -10.24 -2.67
N PRO A 117 12.98 -10.88 -3.57
CA PRO A 117 14.33 -10.47 -3.89
C PRO A 117 14.39 -8.97 -4.25
N VAL A 118 15.52 -8.34 -3.93
CA VAL A 118 15.77 -6.94 -4.31
C VAL A 118 16.12 -6.85 -5.79
N LEU A 119 15.65 -5.80 -6.44
CA LEU A 119 15.97 -5.55 -7.86
C LEU A 119 17.33 -4.85 -8.04
N GLY A 120 17.84 -4.19 -7.00
CA GLY A 120 19.08 -3.43 -7.06
C GLY A 120 18.99 -2.19 -7.95
N GLY A 121 19.96 -2.04 -8.86
CA GLY A 121 19.97 -0.98 -9.88
C GLY A 121 20.88 0.19 -9.58
N GLY A 122 21.55 0.23 -8.44
CA GLY A 122 22.59 1.23 -8.14
C GLY A 122 23.99 0.82 -8.60
N PRO A 123 24.86 1.78 -8.98
CA PRO A 123 26.24 1.52 -9.33
C PRO A 123 27.02 0.91 -8.17
N ARG A 124 27.50 -0.32 -8.33
CA ARG A 124 28.15 -1.07 -7.23
C ARG A 124 29.42 -0.39 -6.70
N ASN A 125 30.16 0.32 -7.54
CA ASN A 125 31.36 1.08 -7.16
C ASN A 125 31.07 2.24 -6.19
N LEU A 126 29.82 2.69 -6.09
CA LEU A 126 29.40 3.73 -5.15
C LEU A 126 28.89 3.16 -3.82
N ALA A 127 28.63 1.86 -3.73
CA ALA A 127 27.99 1.27 -2.57
C ALA A 127 28.80 1.44 -1.27
N ALA A 128 30.13 1.33 -1.33
CA ALA A 128 30.99 1.51 -0.16
C ALA A 128 30.94 2.96 0.39
N ALA A 129 30.97 3.96 -0.49
CA ALA A 129 30.81 5.36 -0.10
C ALA A 129 29.40 5.61 0.48
N GLY A 130 28.37 4.98 -0.11
CA GLY A 130 27.02 5.04 0.39
C GLY A 130 26.83 4.41 1.78
N ALA A 131 27.50 3.28 2.03
CA ALA A 131 27.51 2.64 3.35
C ALA A 131 28.09 3.57 4.42
N LYS A 132 29.25 4.20 4.11
CA LYS A 132 29.87 5.16 5.02
C LYS A 132 28.94 6.32 5.37
N ILE A 133 28.31 6.93 4.36
CA ILE A 133 27.34 8.02 4.62
C ILE A 133 26.14 7.51 5.43
N TYR A 134 25.66 6.31 5.15
CA TYR A 134 24.53 5.72 5.87
C TYR A 134 24.84 5.54 7.36
N GLU A 135 26.04 5.09 7.69
CA GLU A 135 26.48 4.76 9.04
C GLU A 135 27.00 5.97 9.83
N GLU A 136 27.70 6.90 9.17
CA GLU A 136 28.41 8.01 9.81
C GLU A 136 27.71 9.37 9.58
N GLY A 137 26.87 9.48 8.55
CA GLY A 137 26.32 10.76 8.11
C GLY A 137 27.32 11.60 7.32
N VAL A 138 27.07 12.91 7.26
CA VAL A 138 27.93 13.95 6.70
C VAL A 138 27.95 15.13 7.69
N PRO A 139 28.73 15.03 8.77
CA PRO A 139 28.68 16.00 9.87
C PRO A 139 28.92 17.45 9.44
N GLU A 140 29.85 17.67 8.47
CA GLU A 140 30.14 18.99 7.92
C GLU A 140 28.98 19.63 7.15
N ALA A 141 28.00 18.82 6.73
CA ALA A 141 26.75 19.26 6.11
C ALA A 141 25.54 19.19 7.05
N ASN A 142 25.73 18.94 8.33
CA ASN A 142 24.68 18.72 9.30
C ASN A 142 23.71 17.58 8.91
N VAL A 143 24.24 16.53 8.27
CA VAL A 143 23.49 15.32 7.93
C VAL A 143 23.86 14.23 8.94
N PRO A 144 22.94 13.83 9.83
CA PRO A 144 23.19 12.76 10.80
C PRO A 144 23.29 11.40 10.11
N ALA A 145 23.84 10.40 10.81
CA ALA A 145 23.81 9.02 10.37
C ALA A 145 22.37 8.57 10.05
N CYS A 146 22.16 8.05 8.85
CA CYS A 146 20.84 7.57 8.43
C CYS A 146 20.37 6.39 9.28
N SER A 147 21.35 5.55 9.71
CA SER A 147 21.13 4.39 10.57
C SER A 147 20.52 4.75 11.93
N ALA A 148 20.74 5.97 12.43
CA ALA A 148 20.19 6.41 13.72
C ALA A 148 18.65 6.39 13.75
N CYS A 149 18.01 6.66 12.62
CA CYS A 149 16.54 6.63 12.50
C CYS A 149 16.06 5.41 11.72
N HIS A 150 16.68 5.11 10.57
CA HIS A 150 16.22 4.02 9.69
C HIS A 150 16.71 2.63 10.13
N GLY A 151 17.50 2.56 11.22
CA GLY A 151 18.07 1.34 11.76
C GLY A 151 19.30 0.83 11.01
N PRO A 152 20.12 -0.03 11.63
CA PRO A 152 21.37 -0.51 11.04
C PRO A 152 21.17 -1.34 9.76
N ALA A 153 20.05 -2.04 9.65
CA ALA A 153 19.67 -2.81 8.47
C ALA A 153 18.78 -2.02 7.49
N ALA A 154 18.58 -0.73 7.71
CA ALA A 154 17.69 0.14 6.93
C ALA A 154 16.24 -0.41 6.78
N THR A 155 15.75 -1.13 7.77
CA THR A 155 14.41 -1.72 7.77
C THR A 155 13.32 -0.75 8.21
N GLY A 156 13.70 0.35 8.84
CA GLY A 156 12.76 1.30 9.42
C GLY A 156 11.96 0.73 10.60
N GLN A 157 11.12 1.55 11.18
CA GLN A 157 10.13 1.15 12.20
C GLN A 157 9.01 2.18 12.32
N GLY A 158 7.77 1.74 12.53
CA GLY A 158 6.62 2.63 12.66
C GLY A 158 6.48 3.56 11.45
N GLU A 159 6.55 4.87 11.67
CA GLU A 159 6.47 5.89 10.62
C GLU A 159 7.78 6.08 9.84
N ILE A 160 8.91 5.61 10.38
CA ILE A 160 10.21 5.68 9.72
C ILE A 160 10.29 4.56 8.68
N PRO A 161 10.46 4.91 7.39
CA PRO A 161 10.36 3.92 6.33
C PRO A 161 11.56 2.97 6.26
N ARG A 162 11.29 1.75 5.80
CA ARG A 162 12.29 0.85 5.25
C ARG A 162 12.93 1.48 4.01
N LEU A 163 14.24 1.47 3.96
CA LEU A 163 15.05 1.91 2.81
C LEU A 163 15.73 0.73 2.10
N ALA A 164 15.98 -0.38 2.83
CA ALA A 164 16.65 -1.56 2.29
C ALA A 164 15.89 -2.13 1.09
N GLY A 165 16.65 -2.37 0.01
CA GLY A 165 16.13 -2.92 -1.24
C GLY A 165 15.27 -1.98 -2.06
N GLN A 166 15.21 -0.68 -1.71
CA GLN A 166 14.51 0.30 -2.52
C GLN A 166 15.28 0.56 -3.82
N LEU A 167 14.56 0.82 -4.91
CA LEU A 167 15.17 1.10 -6.21
C LEU A 167 16.06 2.35 -6.14
N SER A 168 17.30 2.23 -6.64
CA SER A 168 18.26 3.33 -6.62
C SER A 168 17.70 4.59 -7.29
N SER A 169 17.09 4.47 -8.47
CA SER A 169 16.49 5.59 -9.19
C SER A 169 15.35 6.26 -8.42
N TYR A 170 14.56 5.48 -7.68
CA TYR A 170 13.52 6.03 -6.82
C TYR A 170 14.11 6.81 -5.65
N THR A 171 15.15 6.27 -5.00
CA THR A 171 15.82 6.93 -3.88
C THR A 171 16.48 8.23 -4.33
N VAL A 172 17.21 8.21 -5.46
CA VAL A 172 17.80 9.42 -6.06
C VAL A 172 16.74 10.47 -6.31
N ARG A 173 15.68 10.12 -7.04
CA ARG A 173 14.58 11.04 -7.30
C ARG A 173 13.99 11.61 -6.01
N THR A 174 13.66 10.74 -5.04
CA THR A 174 12.99 11.15 -3.82
C THR A 174 13.83 12.13 -3.00
N LEU A 175 15.13 11.89 -2.84
CA LEU A 175 16.01 12.80 -2.11
C LEU A 175 16.25 14.10 -2.88
N SER A 176 16.45 14.03 -4.21
CA SER A 176 16.69 15.23 -5.04
C SER A 176 15.47 16.15 -5.18
N THR A 177 14.25 15.63 -4.95
CA THR A 177 13.01 16.40 -5.15
C THR A 177 12.15 16.49 -3.89
N TRP A 178 12.77 16.26 -2.72
CA TRP A 178 12.04 16.09 -1.45
C TRP A 178 11.04 17.21 -1.18
N ASN A 179 11.49 18.46 -1.22
CA ASN A 179 10.62 19.61 -0.89
C ASN A 179 9.46 19.77 -1.87
N ARG A 180 9.65 19.44 -3.14
CA ARG A 180 8.62 19.52 -4.15
C ARG A 180 7.58 18.41 -3.97
N ASP A 181 8.04 17.17 -3.76
CA ASP A 181 7.19 15.98 -3.83
C ASP A 181 6.60 15.60 -2.46
N ARG A 182 7.20 16.06 -1.36
CA ARG A 182 6.82 15.74 0.02
C ARG A 182 6.34 16.94 0.83
N GLY A 183 6.33 18.12 0.22
CA GLY A 183 6.11 19.39 0.86
C GLY A 183 7.37 19.91 1.56
N ALA A 184 7.67 21.20 1.36
CA ALA A 184 8.54 21.93 2.27
C ALA A 184 7.97 21.76 3.68
N ALA A 185 8.81 21.86 4.72
CA ALA A 185 8.41 21.75 6.12
C ALA A 185 7.16 22.62 6.37
N ALA A 186 6.01 22.07 6.02
CA ALA A 186 4.73 22.75 6.15
C ALA A 186 4.27 22.56 7.58
N GLU A 187 3.80 23.64 8.14
CA GLU A 187 3.16 23.79 9.42
C GLU A 187 2.40 22.54 9.83
N GLY A 188 2.72 22.02 11.01
CA GLY A 188 2.06 20.88 11.61
C GLY A 188 2.91 19.62 11.69
N GLU A 189 2.36 18.58 12.25
CA GLU A 189 2.96 17.28 12.49
C GLU A 189 3.16 16.46 11.19
N ASN A 190 4.02 16.95 10.28
CA ASN A 190 4.40 16.21 9.09
C ASN A 190 5.72 15.45 9.34
N PRO A 191 5.70 14.12 9.51
CA PRO A 191 6.93 13.34 9.72
C PRO A 191 7.96 13.53 8.60
N ALA A 192 7.51 13.91 7.40
CA ALA A 192 8.40 14.21 6.29
C ALA A 192 9.25 15.49 6.50
N ALA A 193 8.84 16.38 7.38
CA ALA A 193 9.57 17.62 7.67
C ALA A 193 10.97 17.35 8.22
N VAL A 194 11.15 16.28 8.99
CA VAL A 194 12.46 15.88 9.55
C VAL A 194 13.48 15.57 8.46
N MET A 195 13.03 14.99 7.35
CA MET A 195 13.92 14.63 6.25
C MET A 195 14.22 15.80 5.29
N ALA A 196 13.46 16.89 5.35
CA ALA A 196 13.63 18.01 4.43
C ALA A 196 15.03 18.65 4.49
N PRO A 197 15.56 19.04 5.66
CA PRO A 197 16.93 19.57 5.76
C PRO A 197 18.00 18.52 5.41
N ILE A 198 17.78 17.26 5.77
CA ILE A 198 18.71 16.16 5.46
C ILE A 198 18.84 15.99 3.94
N ALA A 199 17.72 15.89 3.24
CA ALA A 199 17.70 15.74 1.79
C ALA A 199 18.28 16.98 1.07
N HIS A 200 18.03 18.18 1.62
CA HIS A 200 18.54 19.44 1.05
C HIS A 200 20.07 19.55 1.15
N ASN A 201 20.65 19.07 2.24
CA ASN A 201 22.07 19.21 2.52
C ASN A 201 22.94 18.14 1.83
N LEU A 202 22.35 17.12 1.24
CA LEU A 202 23.07 16.09 0.49
C LEU A 202 23.39 16.56 -0.92
N THR A 203 24.66 16.39 -1.34
CA THR A 203 25.06 16.60 -2.73
C THR A 203 24.52 15.49 -3.66
N PRO A 204 24.41 15.73 -4.98
CA PRO A 204 23.98 14.71 -5.94
C PRO A 204 24.84 13.43 -5.89
N ASN A 205 26.16 13.56 -5.68
CA ASN A 205 27.06 12.40 -5.57
C ASN A 205 26.81 11.59 -4.29
N GLN A 206 26.55 12.24 -3.16
CA GLN A 206 26.19 11.59 -1.91
C GLN A 206 24.83 10.88 -2.03
N ILE A 207 23.84 11.51 -2.65
CA ILE A 207 22.53 10.89 -2.93
C ILE A 207 22.71 9.65 -3.80
N ALA A 208 23.51 9.71 -4.87
CA ALA A 208 23.77 8.57 -5.73
C ALA A 208 24.46 7.41 -4.98
N ALA A 209 25.42 7.73 -4.10
CA ALA A 209 26.13 6.74 -3.29
C ALA A 209 25.18 6.06 -2.29
N ILE A 210 24.40 6.83 -1.53
CA ILE A 210 23.40 6.30 -0.59
C ILE A 210 22.39 5.40 -1.33
N ALA A 211 21.89 5.86 -2.48
CA ALA A 211 20.93 5.10 -3.27
C ALA A 211 21.51 3.78 -3.82
N ALA A 212 22.79 3.78 -4.21
CA ALA A 212 23.51 2.59 -4.62
C ALA A 212 23.65 1.58 -3.47
N TYR A 213 24.00 2.03 -2.29
CA TYR A 213 24.09 1.17 -1.09
C TYR A 213 22.74 0.56 -0.74
N LEU A 214 21.73 1.39 -0.54
CA LEU A 214 20.40 0.98 -0.09
C LEU A 214 19.73 0.00 -1.06
N SER A 215 19.94 0.16 -2.36
CA SER A 215 19.31 -0.69 -3.38
C SER A 215 19.80 -2.14 -3.35
N ASN A 216 20.95 -2.40 -2.74
CA ASN A 216 21.56 -3.74 -2.64
C ASN A 216 21.35 -4.39 -1.25
N LEU A 217 20.82 -3.67 -0.26
CA LEU A 217 20.46 -4.23 1.05
C LEU A 217 19.23 -5.14 0.95
N ARG A 218 19.21 -6.19 1.78
CA ARG A 218 18.09 -7.16 1.85
C ARG A 218 17.24 -6.96 3.09
#